data_6a1c07afca0d240a1067ea8fe4ae125e
#
_entry.id   6a1c07afca0d240a1067ea8fe4ae125e
#
_cell.length_a   1.000
_cell.length_b   1.000
_cell.length_c   1.000
_cell.angle_alpha   90.00
_cell.angle_beta   90.00
_cell.angle_gamma   90.00
#
_symmetry.space_group_name_H-M   'P 1'
#
loop_
_entity.id
_entity.type
_entity.pdbx_description
1 polymer ?
#
loop_
_entity_poly.entity_id
_entity_poly.type
_entity_poly.pdbx_seq_one_letter_code
_entity_poly.pdbx_strand_id
1 'polypeptide(L)'
;METVLARLSREQCLRLMAIAPVGRIIYTRQAMPAVELVNFALDAGDIVIRTASTGKLAAAIYGAVVAFEADHYDPSTHEGWSVTAVGQAGEVTDPARAERLRIAGPHPWVPGDQPYLMTITPGIVNGRYLSAAGSGPAGPGGEFPLRVL
;
A
#
# COMPACT_ATOMS: atom_id res chain seq x y z
N MET A 1 0.36 -28.22 11.32
CA MET A 1 -0.28 -27.08 11.99
C MET A 1 -1.36 -26.54 11.08
N GLU A 2 -2.56 -26.50 11.54
CA GLU A 2 -3.68 -25.98 10.77
C GLU A 2 -3.58 -24.46 10.66
N THR A 3 -3.73 -23.96 9.45
CA THR A 3 -3.65 -22.53 9.17
C THR A 3 -5.05 -21.98 8.89
N VAL A 4 -5.40 -20.87 9.49
CA VAL A 4 -6.68 -20.20 9.33
C VAL A 4 -6.52 -18.93 8.53
N LEU A 5 -7.33 -18.78 7.50
CA LEU A 5 -7.40 -17.60 6.68
C LEU A 5 -8.62 -16.76 7.08
N ALA A 6 -8.39 -15.56 7.57
CA ALA A 6 -9.44 -14.63 7.95
C ALA A 6 -9.51 -13.44 6.99
N ARG A 7 -10.72 -12.94 6.71
CA ARG A 7 -10.92 -11.69 5.97
C ARG A 7 -10.75 -10.51 6.90
N LEU A 8 -10.15 -9.45 6.38
CA LEU A 8 -9.95 -8.20 7.09
C LEU A 8 -11.03 -7.18 6.73
N SER A 9 -11.42 -6.36 7.70
CA SER A 9 -12.23 -5.18 7.44
C SER A 9 -11.40 -4.11 6.72
N ARG A 10 -12.07 -3.13 6.11
CA ARG A 10 -11.40 -1.99 5.48
C ARG A 10 -10.45 -1.28 6.45
N GLU A 11 -10.90 -1.02 7.66
CA GLU A 11 -10.12 -0.35 8.69
C GLU A 11 -8.87 -1.15 9.08
N GLN A 12 -9.01 -2.46 9.27
CA GLN A 12 -7.90 -3.36 9.54
C GLN A 12 -6.89 -3.37 8.38
N CYS A 13 -7.38 -3.42 7.15
CA CYS A 13 -6.54 -3.36 5.95
C CYS A 13 -5.68 -2.09 5.93
N LEU A 14 -6.28 -0.93 6.16
CA LEU A 14 -5.55 0.34 6.13
C LEU A 14 -4.54 0.45 7.26
N ARG A 15 -4.84 -0.07 8.45
CA ARG A 15 -3.88 -0.11 9.56
C ARG A 15 -2.67 -0.99 9.25
N LEU A 16 -2.88 -2.16 8.65
CA LEU A 16 -1.78 -3.05 8.25
C LEU A 16 -0.96 -2.43 7.12
N MET A 17 -1.62 -1.85 6.13
CA MET A 17 -0.94 -1.16 5.04
C MET A 17 -0.03 -0.03 5.56
N ALA A 18 -0.46 0.72 6.57
CA ALA A 18 0.30 1.83 7.13
C ALA A 18 1.64 1.41 7.76
N ILE A 19 1.80 0.17 8.16
CA ILE A 19 3.04 -0.34 8.77
C ILE A 19 3.94 -1.07 7.76
N ALA A 20 3.48 -1.29 6.54
CA ALA A 20 4.30 -1.93 5.52
C ALA A 20 5.40 -0.98 5.04
N PRO A 21 6.66 -1.45 4.92
CA PRO A 21 7.77 -0.59 4.49
C PRO A 21 7.73 -0.25 3.02
N VAL A 22 7.14 -1.11 2.20
CA VAL A 22 7.00 -0.95 0.76
C VAL A 22 5.67 -1.54 0.29
N GLY A 23 5.27 -1.13 -0.89
CA GLY A 23 4.14 -1.72 -1.59
C GLY A 23 4.44 -1.91 -3.06
N ARG A 24 3.48 -2.47 -3.75
CA ARG A 24 3.55 -2.69 -5.20
C ARG A 24 2.37 -2.01 -5.84
N ILE A 25 2.65 -1.19 -6.85
CA ILE A 25 1.61 -0.66 -7.72
C ILE A 25 1.45 -1.59 -8.93
N ILE A 26 0.21 -1.91 -9.24
CA ILE A 26 -0.17 -2.74 -10.37
C ILE A 26 -0.98 -1.87 -11.32
N TYR A 27 -0.50 -1.72 -12.53
CA TYR A 27 -1.08 -0.81 -13.50
C TYR A 27 -0.96 -1.37 -14.92
N THR A 28 -1.58 -0.70 -15.87
CA THR A 28 -1.51 -1.08 -17.28
C THR A 28 -0.55 -0.17 -18.01
N ARG A 29 0.40 -0.77 -18.70
CA ARG A 29 1.37 -0.09 -19.55
C ARG A 29 1.33 -0.71 -20.93
N GLN A 30 1.05 0.11 -21.96
CA GLN A 30 0.94 -0.38 -23.34
C GLN A 30 0.02 -1.61 -23.45
N ALA A 31 -1.16 -1.53 -22.85
CA ALA A 31 -2.17 -2.60 -22.77
C ALA A 31 -1.71 -3.89 -22.06
N MET A 32 -0.60 -3.85 -21.33
CA MET A 32 -0.07 -5.00 -20.58
C MET A 32 -0.01 -4.69 -19.08
N PRO A 33 -0.28 -5.68 -18.22
CA PRO A 33 -0.10 -5.51 -16.79
C PRO A 33 1.37 -5.24 -16.45
N ALA A 34 1.58 -4.30 -15.52
CA ALA A 34 2.90 -3.97 -15.02
C ALA A 34 2.87 -3.87 -13.49
N VAL A 35 3.96 -4.20 -12.84
CA VAL A 35 4.12 -4.14 -11.38
C VAL A 35 5.42 -3.42 -11.05
N GLU A 36 5.36 -2.47 -10.13
CA GLU A 36 6.56 -1.82 -9.59
C GLU A 36 6.52 -1.80 -8.06
N LEU A 37 7.68 -2.02 -7.47
CA LEU A 37 7.91 -1.83 -6.04
C LEU A 37 8.10 -0.34 -5.77
N VAL A 38 7.37 0.21 -4.80
CA VAL A 38 7.39 1.64 -4.50
C VAL A 38 7.40 1.89 -2.99
N ASN A 39 8.02 3.00 -2.60
CA ASN A 39 7.81 3.59 -1.29
C ASN A 39 6.48 4.32 -1.27
N PHE A 40 5.80 4.25 -0.16
CA PHE A 40 4.51 4.89 -0.01
C PHE A 40 4.25 5.36 1.42
N ALA A 41 3.26 6.19 1.57
CA ALA A 41 2.67 6.56 2.85
C ALA A 41 1.16 6.70 2.69
N LEU A 42 0.42 6.56 3.78
CA LEU A 42 -0.99 6.90 3.81
C LEU A 42 -1.15 8.34 4.29
N ASP A 43 -1.96 9.11 3.58
CA ASP A 43 -2.26 10.49 3.92
C ASP A 43 -3.72 10.82 3.59
N ALA A 44 -4.48 11.20 4.61
CA ALA A 44 -5.90 11.56 4.48
C ALA A 44 -6.74 10.51 3.73
N GLY A 45 -6.44 9.23 3.91
CA GLY A 45 -7.11 8.12 3.24
C GLY A 45 -6.57 7.76 1.87
N ASP A 46 -5.67 8.55 1.30
CA ASP A 46 -4.99 8.25 0.05
C ASP A 46 -3.69 7.47 0.28
N ILE A 47 -3.34 6.65 -0.69
CA ILE A 47 -2.01 6.06 -0.81
C ILE A 47 -1.17 7.04 -1.62
N VAL A 48 -0.08 7.52 -1.03
CA VAL A 48 0.81 8.49 -1.69
C VAL A 48 2.12 7.81 -2.04
N ILE A 49 2.54 7.94 -3.29
CA ILE A 49 3.83 7.44 -3.78
C ILE A 49 4.66 8.58 -4.36
N ARG A 50 5.98 8.45 -4.28
CA ARG A 50 6.92 9.35 -4.99
C ARG A 50 7.56 8.59 -6.13
N THR A 51 7.60 9.24 -7.29
CA THR A 51 8.14 8.64 -8.51
C THR A 51 9.29 9.45 -9.09
N ALA A 52 10.10 8.77 -9.91
CA ALA A 52 11.31 9.33 -10.49
C ALA A 52 11.06 10.50 -11.44
N SER A 53 12.08 11.29 -11.66
CA SER A 53 12.08 12.47 -12.51
C SER A 53 11.74 12.20 -13.98
N THR A 54 11.88 10.96 -14.46
CA THR A 54 11.47 10.59 -15.81
C THR A 54 9.96 10.71 -16.05
N GLY A 55 9.15 10.68 -14.98
CA GLY A 55 7.71 10.79 -15.07
C GLY A 55 7.00 9.63 -15.78
N LYS A 56 7.70 8.56 -16.13
CA LYS A 56 7.10 7.43 -16.86
C LYS A 56 5.99 6.74 -16.11
N LEU A 57 6.22 6.44 -14.83
CA LEU A 57 5.18 5.86 -13.98
C LEU A 57 4.04 6.86 -13.76
N ALA A 58 4.36 8.11 -13.41
CA ALA A 58 3.36 9.15 -13.20
C ALA A 58 2.46 9.33 -14.43
N ALA A 59 3.04 9.39 -15.62
CA ALA A 59 2.29 9.50 -16.86
C ALA A 59 1.42 8.25 -17.15
N ALA A 60 1.91 7.07 -16.83
CA ALA A 60 1.18 5.83 -17.07
C ALA A 60 -0.04 5.67 -16.15
N ILE A 61 0.03 6.16 -14.92
CA ILE A 61 -1.05 5.96 -13.93
C ILE A 61 -1.99 7.15 -13.79
N TYR A 62 -1.62 8.34 -14.25
CA TYR A 62 -2.43 9.55 -14.09
C TYR A 62 -3.84 9.36 -14.65
N GLY A 63 -4.84 9.51 -13.78
CA GLY A 63 -6.24 9.32 -14.13
C GLY A 63 -6.67 7.86 -14.35
N ALA A 64 -5.78 6.91 -14.25
CA ALA A 64 -6.08 5.49 -14.43
C ALA A 64 -6.58 4.84 -13.14
N VAL A 65 -7.34 3.78 -13.28
CA VAL A 65 -7.65 2.87 -12.18
C VAL A 65 -6.49 1.87 -12.06
N VAL A 66 -5.92 1.80 -10.87
CA VAL A 66 -4.77 0.95 -10.56
C VAL A 66 -5.07 0.11 -9.32
N ALA A 67 -4.27 -0.92 -9.11
CA ALA A 67 -4.25 -1.66 -7.86
C ALA A 67 -2.97 -1.35 -7.09
N PHE A 68 -3.04 -1.45 -5.78
CA PHE A 68 -1.91 -1.32 -4.88
C PHE A 68 -1.95 -2.48 -3.89
N GLU A 69 -0.82 -3.09 -3.64
CA GLU A 69 -0.71 -4.24 -2.74
C GLU A 69 0.42 -4.02 -1.74
N ALA A 70 0.17 -4.39 -0.49
CA ALA A 70 1.19 -4.51 0.53
C ALA A 70 0.96 -5.80 1.31
N ASP A 71 2.04 -6.42 1.76
CA ASP A 71 1.99 -7.69 2.45
C ASP A 71 3.12 -7.85 3.47
N HIS A 72 2.97 -8.84 4.30
CA HIS A 72 4.02 -9.38 5.15
C HIS A 72 3.75 -10.86 5.38
N TYR A 73 4.79 -11.68 5.35
CA TYR A 73 4.70 -13.10 5.62
C TYR A 73 5.93 -13.58 6.37
N ASP A 74 5.72 -14.29 7.48
CA ASP A 74 6.77 -14.94 8.25
C ASP A 74 6.72 -16.45 8.01
N PRO A 75 7.68 -17.02 7.28
CA PRO A 75 7.70 -18.44 6.98
C PRO A 75 7.98 -19.32 8.21
N SER A 76 8.53 -18.76 9.28
CA SER A 76 8.82 -19.52 10.50
C SER A 76 7.57 -19.77 11.34
N THR A 77 6.63 -18.84 11.36
CA THR A 77 5.36 -18.93 12.08
C THR A 77 4.19 -19.31 11.19
N HIS A 78 4.36 -19.23 9.86
CA HIS A 78 3.30 -19.36 8.86
C HIS A 78 2.19 -18.31 9.03
N GLU A 79 2.54 -17.17 9.57
CA GLU A 79 1.63 -16.03 9.74
C GLU A 79 1.93 -14.94 8.73
N GLY A 80 0.91 -14.24 8.32
CA GLY A 80 1.07 -13.13 7.41
C GLY A 80 -0.25 -12.47 7.04
N TRP A 81 -0.14 -11.43 6.27
CA TRP A 81 -1.29 -10.70 5.75
C TRP A 81 -0.98 -10.12 4.38
N SER A 82 -2.03 -9.92 3.61
CA SER A 82 -1.98 -9.16 2.37
C SER A 82 -3.17 -8.22 2.26
N VAL A 83 -2.92 -7.04 1.75
CA VAL A 83 -3.94 -6.01 1.53
C VAL A 83 -3.83 -5.49 0.12
N THR A 84 -4.95 -5.44 -0.59
CA THR A 84 -5.05 -4.88 -1.93
C THR A 84 -6.06 -3.75 -1.95
N ALA A 85 -5.67 -2.62 -2.52
CA ALA A 85 -6.55 -1.49 -2.78
C ALA A 85 -6.67 -1.27 -4.28
N VAL A 86 -7.87 -0.95 -4.75
CA VAL A 86 -8.11 -0.57 -6.14
C VAL A 86 -8.76 0.80 -6.15
N GLY A 87 -8.22 1.70 -6.94
CA GLY A 87 -8.74 3.06 -7.03
C GLY A 87 -8.10 3.88 -8.13
N GLN A 88 -8.59 5.08 -8.27
CA GLN A 88 -8.11 6.00 -9.28
C GLN A 88 -6.82 6.69 -8.81
N ALA A 89 -5.83 6.74 -9.69
CA ALA A 89 -4.58 7.45 -9.46
C ALA A 89 -4.70 8.89 -9.94
N GLY A 90 -4.04 9.78 -9.22
CA GLY A 90 -3.95 11.21 -9.52
C GLY A 90 -2.63 11.79 -9.07
N GLU A 91 -2.51 13.08 -9.14
CA GLU A 91 -1.33 13.82 -8.68
C GLU A 91 -1.71 14.73 -7.51
N VAL A 92 -0.78 14.90 -6.57
CA VAL A 92 -0.95 15.90 -5.51
C VAL A 92 -0.79 17.30 -6.13
N THR A 93 -1.87 18.06 -6.18
CA THR A 93 -1.91 19.39 -6.81
C THR A 93 -1.89 20.55 -5.82
N ASP A 94 -2.34 20.32 -4.58
CA ASP A 94 -2.27 21.34 -3.53
C ASP A 94 -0.82 21.59 -3.11
N PRO A 95 -0.29 22.82 -3.27
CA PRO A 95 1.10 23.13 -2.95
C PRO A 95 1.47 22.89 -1.47
N ALA A 96 0.56 23.20 -0.56
CA ALA A 96 0.80 23.01 0.87
C ALA A 96 0.88 21.52 1.24
N ARG A 97 -0.02 20.70 0.67
CA ARG A 97 0.01 19.26 0.82
C ARG A 97 1.29 18.65 0.22
N ALA A 98 1.66 19.09 -0.97
CA ALA A 98 2.87 18.63 -1.65
C ALA A 98 4.12 18.92 -0.82
N GLU A 99 4.25 20.11 -0.25
CA GLU A 99 5.39 20.48 0.59
C GLU A 99 5.44 19.64 1.86
N ARG A 100 4.32 19.46 2.54
CA ARG A 100 4.22 18.63 3.73
C ARG A 100 4.60 17.17 3.43
N LEU A 101 4.16 16.63 2.31
CA LEU A 101 4.47 15.26 1.91
C LEU A 101 5.92 15.08 1.45
N ARG A 102 6.57 16.10 0.91
CA ARG A 102 8.01 16.04 0.61
C ARG A 102 8.86 15.93 1.87
N ILE A 103 8.40 16.52 2.95
CA ILE A 103 9.09 16.51 4.24
C ILE A 103 8.77 15.25 5.04
N ALA A 104 7.49 14.92 5.20
CA ALA A 104 7.00 13.88 6.12
C ALA A 104 6.41 12.66 5.42
N GLY A 105 6.28 12.67 4.11
CA GLY A 105 5.68 11.60 3.32
C GLY A 105 6.66 10.50 2.93
N PRO A 106 6.39 9.79 1.83
CA PRO A 106 7.23 8.66 1.45
C PRO A 106 8.66 9.13 1.12
N HIS A 107 9.62 8.51 1.79
CA HIS A 107 11.04 8.80 1.59
C HIS A 107 11.62 7.85 0.55
N PRO A 108 12.23 8.36 -0.53
CA PRO A 108 12.80 7.50 -1.56
C PRO A 108 13.99 6.71 -1.01
N TRP A 109 14.02 5.42 -1.31
CA TRP A 109 15.16 4.56 -0.98
C TRP A 109 16.26 4.64 -2.04
N VAL A 110 15.87 5.00 -3.26
CA VAL A 110 16.81 5.18 -4.38
C VAL A 110 17.26 6.64 -4.39
N PRO A 111 18.57 6.92 -4.42
CA PRO A 111 19.06 8.29 -4.57
C PRO A 111 18.61 8.91 -5.89
N GLY A 112 18.32 10.20 -5.87
CA GLY A 112 17.94 10.97 -7.05
C GLY A 112 16.73 11.84 -6.84
N ASP A 113 16.42 12.61 -7.87
CA ASP A 113 15.24 13.48 -7.86
C ASP A 113 13.98 12.65 -8.13
N GLN A 114 13.01 12.76 -7.21
CA GLN A 114 11.71 12.11 -7.32
C GLN A 114 10.60 13.15 -7.10
N PRO A 115 10.37 14.04 -8.08
CA PRO A 115 9.51 15.20 -7.92
C PRO A 115 8.03 14.88 -7.94
N TYR A 116 7.62 13.74 -8.49
CA TYR A 116 6.20 13.41 -8.67
C TYR A 116 5.62 12.75 -7.43
N LEU A 117 4.61 13.43 -6.86
CA LEU A 117 3.79 12.89 -5.78
C LEU A 117 2.45 12.47 -6.38
N MET A 118 2.24 11.16 -6.45
CA MET A 118 1.01 10.58 -6.98
C MET A 118 0.17 10.03 -5.85
N THR A 119 -1.13 10.08 -6.02
CA THR A 119 -2.11 9.53 -5.10
C THR A 119 -2.86 8.37 -5.72
N ILE A 120 -3.24 7.40 -4.90
CA ILE A 120 -4.25 6.41 -5.23
C ILE A 120 -5.36 6.57 -4.20
N THR A 121 -6.55 6.89 -4.66
CA THR A 121 -7.73 7.01 -3.80
C THR A 121 -8.42 5.66 -3.72
N PRO A 122 -8.31 4.93 -2.58
CA PRO A 122 -8.82 3.57 -2.49
C PRO A 122 -10.35 3.54 -2.56
N GLY A 123 -10.90 2.94 -3.60
CA GLY A 123 -12.32 2.65 -3.72
C GLY A 123 -12.67 1.29 -3.12
N ILE A 124 -11.99 0.24 -3.56
CA ILE A 124 -12.14 -1.12 -3.06
C ILE A 124 -10.90 -1.50 -2.27
N VAL A 125 -11.09 -1.96 -1.03
CA VAL A 125 -10.00 -2.43 -0.19
C VAL A 125 -10.35 -3.81 0.34
N ASN A 126 -9.47 -4.78 0.10
CA ASN A 126 -9.60 -6.17 0.55
C ASN A 126 -8.31 -6.62 1.23
N GLY A 127 -8.45 -7.46 2.22
CA GLY A 127 -7.29 -8.03 2.88
C GLY A 127 -7.60 -9.38 3.50
N ARG A 128 -6.53 -10.14 3.71
CA ARG A 128 -6.55 -11.45 4.32
C ARG A 128 -5.45 -11.57 5.36
N TYR A 129 -5.77 -12.25 6.43
CA TYR A 129 -4.82 -12.59 7.48
C TYR A 129 -4.69 -14.11 7.56
N LEU A 130 -3.47 -14.59 7.56
CA LEU A 130 -3.12 -15.99 7.68
C LEU A 130 -2.49 -16.19 9.06
N SER A 131 -3.08 -17.07 9.87
CA SER A 131 -2.56 -17.38 11.20
C SER A 131 -2.62 -18.85 11.50
N ALA A 132 -1.82 -19.28 12.46
CA ALA A 132 -1.98 -20.62 13.03
C ALA A 132 -3.32 -20.73 13.76
N ALA A 133 -3.94 -21.93 13.75
CA ALA A 133 -5.20 -22.16 14.45
C ALA A 133 -5.06 -21.79 15.94
N GLY A 134 -5.98 -20.96 16.43
CA GLY A 134 -6.00 -20.44 17.81
C GLY A 134 -5.29 -19.10 18.03
N SER A 135 -4.60 -18.56 17.03
CA SER A 135 -3.93 -17.24 17.11
C SER A 135 -4.56 -16.17 16.20
N GLY A 136 -5.76 -16.44 15.68
CA GLY A 136 -6.46 -15.51 14.78
C GLY A 136 -6.78 -14.17 15.41
N PRO A 137 -7.05 -13.14 14.59
CA PRO A 137 -7.50 -11.86 15.12
C PRO A 137 -8.75 -12.07 15.96
N ALA A 138 -8.73 -11.62 17.19
CA ALA A 138 -9.94 -11.50 17.96
C ALA A 138 -10.96 -10.70 17.14
N GLY A 139 -12.19 -11.13 17.09
CA GLY A 139 -13.30 -10.68 16.23
C GLY A 139 -13.35 -9.18 15.86
N PRO A 140 -14.42 -8.65 15.30
CA PRO A 140 -14.43 -7.28 14.77
C PRO A 140 -14.04 -6.28 15.86
N GLY A 141 -12.84 -5.70 15.77
CA GLY A 141 -12.24 -4.80 16.75
C GLY A 141 -11.05 -5.36 17.54
N GLY A 142 -10.67 -6.61 17.34
CA GLY A 142 -9.49 -7.18 17.98
C GLY A 142 -8.18 -6.57 17.47
N GLU A 143 -7.29 -6.23 18.40
CA GLU A 143 -5.92 -5.83 18.06
C GLU A 143 -5.17 -7.03 17.46
N PHE A 144 -4.57 -6.80 16.30
CA PHE A 144 -3.60 -7.75 15.76
C PHE A 144 -2.37 -7.77 16.65
N PRO A 145 -1.80 -8.94 16.94
CA PRO A 145 -0.48 -8.97 17.54
C PRO A 145 0.52 -8.39 16.54
N LEU A 146 0.69 -7.08 16.61
CA LEU A 146 1.75 -6.39 15.88
C LEU A 146 3.09 -6.80 16.52
N ARG A 147 3.64 -7.92 16.09
CA ARG A 147 5.06 -8.17 16.31
C ARG A 147 5.80 -7.32 15.28
N VAL A 148 6.27 -6.18 15.75
CA VAL A 148 7.28 -5.41 15.03
C VAL A 148 8.54 -6.27 15.03
N LEU A 149 8.95 -6.72 13.87
CA LEU A 149 10.27 -7.33 13.68
C LEU A 149 11.31 -6.24 13.54
#